data_43502e4b509f9036d67793e7b4d7c47e
#
_entry.id   43502e4b509f9036d67793e7b4d7c47e
#
_cell.length_a   1.000
_cell.length_b   1.000
_cell.length_c   1.000
_cell.angle_alpha   90.00
_cell.angle_beta   90.00
_cell.angle_gamma   90.00
#
_symmetry.space_group_name_H-M   'P 1'
#
loop_
_entity.id
_entity.type
_entity.pdbx_description
1 polymer ?
#
loop_
_entity_poly.entity_id
_entity_poly.type
_entity_poly.pdbx_seq_one_letter_code
_entity_poly.pdbx_strand_id
1 'polypeptide(L)'
;MELSVVKSSGEREPFSSEKVYRACIRAGASAALAKSIIDQIERILYDGISTREIYHEVRRLLEASRVEVAARYSLKEALMRLGPAGFPFETYIGELLEEYGYETKLR
;
A
#
# COMPACT_ATOMS: atom_id res chain seq x y z
N MET A 1 24.29 -5.14 0.60
CA MET A 1 23.67 -6.39 0.14
C MET A 1 22.23 -6.14 -0.24
N GLU A 2 21.87 -6.43 -1.47
CA GLU A 2 20.48 -6.24 -1.92
C GLU A 2 19.64 -7.42 -1.53
N LEU A 3 18.47 -7.13 -0.95
CA LEU A 3 17.49 -8.15 -0.65
C LEU A 3 16.49 -8.23 -1.79
N SER A 4 16.10 -9.44 -2.14
CA SER A 4 15.09 -9.65 -3.18
C SER A 4 13.73 -9.83 -2.55
N VAL A 5 12.72 -9.33 -3.23
CA VAL A 5 11.32 -9.59 -2.87
C VAL A 5 10.70 -10.48 -3.93
N VAL A 6 9.75 -11.29 -3.52
CA VAL A 6 9.04 -12.21 -4.40
C VAL A 6 7.66 -11.66 -4.68
N LYS A 7 7.36 -11.42 -5.95
CA LYS A 7 6.05 -10.94 -6.38
C LYS A 7 5.05 -12.08 -6.40
N SER A 8 3.77 -11.76 -6.44
CA SER A 8 2.71 -12.77 -6.51
C SER A 8 2.84 -13.68 -7.74
N SER A 9 3.49 -13.18 -8.78
CA SER A 9 3.78 -13.98 -10.00
C SER A 9 4.92 -14.97 -9.80
N GLY A 10 5.64 -14.89 -8.69
CA GLY A 10 6.82 -15.69 -8.45
C GLY A 10 8.13 -15.03 -8.88
N GLU A 11 8.05 -13.92 -9.59
CA GLU A 11 9.24 -13.20 -10.01
C GLU A 11 9.92 -12.53 -8.82
N ARG A 12 11.25 -12.46 -8.89
CA ARG A 12 12.03 -11.75 -7.88
C ARG A 12 12.47 -10.39 -8.41
N GLU A 13 12.46 -9.40 -7.54
CA GLU A 13 13.01 -8.09 -7.85
C GLU A 13 13.71 -7.52 -6.62
N PRO A 14 14.65 -6.58 -6.78
CA PRO A 14 15.29 -5.95 -5.63
C PRO A 14 14.27 -5.19 -4.79
N PHE A 15 14.46 -5.21 -3.47
CA PHE A 15 13.62 -4.39 -2.62
C PHE A 15 13.90 -2.92 -2.88
N SER A 16 12.84 -2.12 -2.95
CA SER A 16 12.94 -0.68 -3.14
C SER A 16 12.20 0.05 -2.04
N SER A 17 12.94 0.68 -1.15
CA SER A 17 12.36 1.52 -0.11
C SER A 17 11.63 2.72 -0.70
N GLU A 18 12.09 3.19 -1.87
CA GLU A 18 11.45 4.28 -2.56
C GLU A 18 10.01 3.96 -2.97
N LYS A 19 9.76 2.74 -3.42
CA LYS A 19 8.41 2.31 -3.77
C LYS A 19 7.49 2.33 -2.56
N VAL A 20 7.98 1.86 -1.42
CA VAL A 20 7.22 1.88 -0.17
C VAL A 20 6.96 3.33 0.26
N TYR A 21 7.98 4.17 0.19
CA TYR A 21 7.86 5.58 0.53
C TYR A 21 6.77 6.27 -0.30
N ARG A 22 6.83 6.10 -1.62
CA ARG A 22 5.84 6.70 -2.51
C ARG A 22 4.44 6.21 -2.23
N ALA A 23 4.29 4.92 -1.96
CA ALA A 23 2.97 4.35 -1.65
C ALA A 23 2.39 4.97 -0.37
N CYS A 24 3.22 5.17 0.65
CA CYS A 24 2.79 5.81 1.89
C CYS A 24 2.38 7.26 1.66
N ILE A 25 3.19 8.01 0.91
CA ILE A 25 2.90 9.41 0.61
C ILE A 25 1.60 9.54 -0.19
N ARG A 26 1.39 8.68 -1.17
CA ARG A 26 0.16 8.70 -1.97
C ARG A 26 -1.07 8.37 -1.13
N ALA A 27 -0.90 7.57 -0.10
CA ALA A 27 -1.99 7.26 0.83
C ALA A 27 -2.27 8.41 1.81
N GLY A 28 -1.41 9.43 1.82
CA GLY A 28 -1.62 10.60 2.68
C GLY A 28 -0.73 10.65 3.91
N ALA A 29 0.25 9.75 4.01
CA ALA A 29 1.18 9.78 5.13
C ALA A 29 2.13 10.97 5.00
N SER A 30 2.56 11.51 6.13
CA SER A 30 3.61 12.54 6.13
C SER A 30 4.95 11.89 5.78
N ALA A 31 5.91 12.72 5.38
CA ALA A 31 7.26 12.22 5.11
C ALA A 31 7.87 11.56 6.34
N ALA A 32 7.64 12.13 7.52
CA ALA A 32 8.16 11.57 8.76
C ALA A 32 7.58 10.19 9.05
N LEU A 33 6.27 10.04 8.86
CA LEU A 33 5.62 8.75 9.06
C LEU A 33 6.11 7.72 8.05
N ALA A 34 6.22 8.11 6.78
CA ALA A 34 6.70 7.22 5.74
C ALA A 34 8.12 6.72 6.03
N LYS A 35 9.00 7.61 6.45
CA LYS A 35 10.38 7.23 6.82
C LYS A 35 10.42 6.29 8.01
N SER A 36 9.59 6.56 9.02
CA SER A 36 9.50 5.69 10.19
C SER A 36 9.06 4.29 9.79
N ILE A 37 8.09 4.20 8.90
CA ILE A 37 7.59 2.91 8.41
C ILE A 37 8.69 2.16 7.67
N ILE A 38 9.43 2.86 6.81
CA ILE A 38 10.54 2.25 6.07
C ILE A 38 11.58 1.70 7.03
N ASP A 39 11.95 2.45 8.07
CA ASP A 39 12.91 2.00 9.05
C ASP A 39 12.45 0.70 9.74
N GLN A 40 11.17 0.63 10.06
CA GLN A 40 10.60 -0.57 10.69
C GLN A 40 10.54 -1.74 9.72
N ILE A 41 10.19 -1.50 8.47
CA ILE A 41 10.17 -2.53 7.43
C ILE A 41 11.56 -3.09 7.22
N GLU A 42 12.57 -2.23 7.16
CA GLU A 42 13.96 -2.68 6.95
C GLU A 42 14.45 -3.62 8.06
N ARG A 43 13.90 -3.51 9.25
CA ARG A 43 14.26 -4.39 10.35
C ARG A 43 13.72 -5.80 10.19
N ILE A 44 12.63 -5.97 9.46
CA ILE A 44 12.00 -7.28 9.29
C ILE A 44 12.31 -7.92 7.95
N LEU A 45 12.98 -7.21 7.06
CA LEU A 45 13.28 -7.72 5.73
C LEU A 45 14.19 -8.94 5.78
N TYR A 46 13.92 -9.88 4.90
CA TYR A 46 14.81 -11.02 4.65
C TYR A 46 14.75 -11.32 3.15
N ASP A 47 15.77 -11.96 2.64
CA ASP A 47 15.83 -12.29 1.22
C ASP A 47 14.72 -13.28 0.87
N GLY A 48 13.95 -12.94 -0.15
CA GLY A 48 12.82 -13.77 -0.56
C GLY A 48 11.49 -13.40 0.10
N ILE A 49 11.44 -12.32 0.90
CA ILE A 49 10.18 -11.87 1.49
C ILE A 49 9.18 -11.55 0.38
N SER A 50 7.91 -11.90 0.58
CA SER A 50 6.90 -11.61 -0.43
C SER A 50 6.46 -10.14 -0.37
N THR A 51 6.05 -9.61 -1.52
CA THR A 51 5.48 -8.27 -1.57
C THR A 51 4.23 -8.18 -0.71
N ARG A 52 3.50 -9.29 -0.59
CA ARG A 52 2.30 -9.37 0.23
C ARG A 52 2.61 -9.20 1.72
N GLU A 53 3.69 -9.80 2.20
CA GLU A 53 4.11 -9.63 3.58
C GLU A 53 4.50 -8.18 3.87
N ILE A 54 5.22 -7.56 2.94
CA ILE A 54 5.59 -6.16 3.07
C ILE A 54 4.34 -5.29 3.11
N TYR A 55 3.40 -5.54 2.20
CA TYR A 55 2.14 -4.80 2.16
C TYR A 55 1.39 -4.89 3.49
N HIS A 56 1.25 -6.09 4.04
CA HIS A 56 0.54 -6.27 5.30
C HIS A 56 1.22 -5.54 6.45
N GLU A 57 2.53 -5.57 6.49
CA GLU A 57 3.27 -4.91 7.55
C GLU A 57 3.15 -3.39 7.45
N VAL A 58 3.26 -2.83 6.25
CA VAL A 58 3.08 -1.40 6.02
C VAL A 58 1.67 -0.98 6.46
N ARG A 59 0.66 -1.75 6.06
CA ARG A 59 -0.72 -1.45 6.43
C ARG A 59 -0.90 -1.47 7.94
N ARG A 60 -0.35 -2.44 8.62
CA ARG A 60 -0.43 -2.56 10.07
C ARG A 60 0.19 -1.35 10.77
N LEU A 61 1.34 -0.91 10.29
CA LEU A 61 2.03 0.25 10.85
C LEU A 61 1.25 1.54 10.61
N LEU A 62 0.65 1.66 9.42
CA LEU A 62 -0.21 2.81 9.12
C LEU A 62 -1.45 2.84 10.01
N GLU A 63 -2.08 1.69 10.23
CA GLU A 63 -3.26 1.59 11.11
C GLU A 63 -2.95 2.02 12.54
N ALA A 64 -1.78 1.66 13.01
CA ALA A 64 -1.35 2.05 14.36
C ALA A 64 -1.19 3.55 14.51
N SER A 65 -0.90 4.26 13.42
CA SER A 65 -0.66 5.71 13.44
C SER A 65 -1.88 6.50 12.95
N ARG A 66 -2.39 6.16 11.78
CA ARG A 66 -3.46 6.90 11.11
C ARG A 66 -4.38 5.94 10.36
N VAL A 67 -5.54 5.67 10.92
CA VAL A 67 -6.50 4.73 10.32
C VAL A 67 -6.92 5.14 8.91
N GLU A 68 -7.16 6.42 8.68
CA GLU A 68 -7.58 6.91 7.37
C GLU A 68 -6.50 6.73 6.30
N VAL A 69 -5.25 6.84 6.69
CA VAL A 69 -4.13 6.61 5.76
C VAL A 69 -4.06 5.13 5.40
N ALA A 70 -4.23 4.25 6.39
CA ALA A 70 -4.24 2.81 6.16
C ALA A 70 -5.38 2.41 5.23
N ALA A 71 -6.55 3.02 5.39
CA ALA A 71 -7.70 2.75 4.53
C ALA A 71 -7.41 3.13 3.08
N ARG A 72 -6.78 4.28 2.84
CA ARG A 72 -6.40 4.71 1.49
C ARG A 72 -5.36 3.79 0.88
N TYR A 73 -4.41 3.34 1.68
CA TYR A 73 -3.39 2.41 1.22
C TYR A 73 -4.02 1.09 0.77
N SER A 74 -4.94 0.56 1.57
CA SER A 74 -5.67 -0.67 1.25
C SER A 74 -6.53 -0.52 0.01
N LEU A 75 -7.18 0.63 -0.15
CA LEU A 75 -8.00 0.91 -1.31
C LEU A 75 -7.18 0.88 -2.59
N LYS A 76 -6.03 1.54 -2.57
CA LYS A 76 -5.14 1.58 -3.72
C LYS A 76 -4.72 0.17 -4.14
N GLU A 77 -4.35 -0.65 -3.17
CA GLU A 77 -3.94 -2.02 -3.42
C GLU A 77 -5.08 -2.85 -4.05
N ALA A 78 -6.29 -2.69 -3.52
CA ALA A 78 -7.46 -3.37 -4.05
C ALA A 78 -7.75 -2.97 -5.50
N LEU A 79 -7.65 -1.69 -5.79
CA LEU A 79 -7.89 -1.16 -7.13
C LEU A 79 -6.86 -1.69 -8.13
N MET A 80 -5.62 -1.77 -7.73
CA MET A 80 -4.57 -2.30 -8.59
C MET A 80 -4.76 -3.77 -8.91
N ARG A 81 -5.30 -4.54 -7.97
CA ARG A 81 -5.59 -5.97 -8.20
C ARG A 81 -6.73 -6.17 -9.18
N LEU A 82 -7.77 -5.35 -9.05
CA LEU A 82 -8.94 -5.49 -9.90
C LEU A 82 -8.68 -5.10 -11.33
N GLY A 83 -7.82 -4.09 -11.53
CA GLY A 83 -7.54 -3.59 -12.85
C GLY A 83 -8.76 -2.90 -13.47
N PRO A 84 -8.59 -2.31 -14.63
CA PRO A 84 -9.66 -1.55 -15.28
C PRO A 84 -10.63 -2.40 -16.10
N ALA A 85 -10.35 -3.66 -16.35
CA ALA A 85 -11.08 -4.44 -17.33
C ALA A 85 -12.52 -4.75 -16.89
N GLY A 86 -13.48 -4.20 -17.62
CA GLY A 86 -14.89 -4.56 -17.48
C GLY A 86 -15.56 -4.14 -16.19
N PHE A 87 -14.97 -3.27 -15.42
CA PHE A 87 -15.51 -2.89 -14.14
C PHE A 87 -15.91 -1.41 -14.10
N PRO A 88 -17.05 -1.05 -13.49
CA PRO A 88 -17.44 0.36 -13.32
C PRO A 88 -16.57 1.01 -12.26
N PHE A 89 -15.39 1.39 -12.68
CA PHE A 89 -14.30 1.77 -11.80
C PHE A 89 -14.62 2.96 -10.90
N GLU A 90 -15.23 3.97 -11.46
CA GLU A 90 -15.56 5.18 -10.71
C GLU A 90 -16.59 4.91 -9.62
N THR A 91 -17.60 4.12 -9.93
CA THR A 91 -18.62 3.74 -8.95
C THR A 91 -18.01 2.92 -7.83
N TYR A 92 -17.15 1.97 -8.18
CA TYR A 92 -16.47 1.15 -7.19
C TYR A 92 -15.62 1.98 -6.24
N ILE A 93 -14.85 2.92 -6.78
CA ILE A 93 -14.04 3.83 -5.98
C ILE A 93 -14.92 4.64 -5.03
N GLY A 94 -16.02 5.19 -5.55
CA GLY A 94 -16.95 5.97 -4.75
C GLY A 94 -17.51 5.19 -3.58
N GLU A 95 -17.97 3.99 -3.84
CA GLU A 95 -18.53 3.13 -2.80
C GLU A 95 -17.52 2.79 -1.73
N LEU A 96 -16.30 2.45 -2.12
CA LEU A 96 -15.25 2.12 -1.16
C LEU A 96 -14.86 3.31 -0.30
N LEU A 97 -14.77 4.48 -0.90
CA LEU A 97 -14.42 5.69 -0.15
C LEU A 97 -15.52 6.07 0.84
N GLU A 98 -16.77 5.93 0.45
CA GLU A 98 -17.90 6.16 1.36
C GLU A 98 -17.87 5.20 2.53
N GLU A 99 -17.57 3.94 2.28
CA GLU A 99 -17.48 2.92 3.31
C GLU A 99 -16.41 3.26 4.34
N TYR A 100 -15.34 3.90 3.91
CA TYR A 100 -14.27 4.35 4.82
C TYR A 100 -14.52 5.74 5.40
N GLY A 101 -15.68 6.33 5.12
CA GLY A 101 -16.03 7.62 5.68
C GLY A 101 -15.54 8.83 4.90
N TYR A 102 -15.11 8.65 3.66
CA TYR A 102 -14.69 9.75 2.81
C TYR A 102 -15.87 10.27 2.01
N GLU A 103 -15.91 11.58 1.84
CA GLU A 103 -16.86 12.16 0.90
C GLU A 103 -16.32 12.03 -0.51
N THR A 104 -17.15 11.52 -1.40
CA THR A 104 -16.80 11.44 -2.81
C THR A 104 -17.88 12.08 -3.64
N LYS A 105 -17.47 12.72 -4.73
CA LYS A 105 -18.39 13.28 -5.72
C LYS A 105 -18.03 12.67 -7.05
N LEU A 106 -18.85 11.74 -7.47
CA LEU A 106 -18.70 11.14 -8.80
C LEU A 106 -19.34 12.04 -9.83
N ARG A 107 -18.64 12.29 -10.90
CA ARG A 107 -19.13 13.17 -11.96
C ARG A 107 -18.90 12.57 -13.32
#